data_cb986c75c344660165aadcc3ea76d794
#
_entry.id   cb986c75c344660165aadcc3ea76d794
#
_cell.length_a   1.000
_cell.length_b   1.000
_cell.length_c   1.000
_cell.angle_alpha   90.00
_cell.angle_beta   90.00
_cell.angle_gamma   90.00
#
_symmetry.space_group_name_H-M   'P 1'
#
loop_
_entity.id
_entity.type
_entity.pdbx_description
1 polymer ?
#
loop_
_entity_poly.entity_id
_entity_poly.type
_entity_poly.pdbx_seq_one_letter_code
_entity_poly.pdbx_strand_id
1 'polypeptide(L)'
;MSSLWTPSGEHEPEPEEASQPAATGGPGPDPELAEELDQLREQLAATPVADILANHAVGLWQLAIVHLVPEAQTPPRLDEAQLAIDAMAALVEGLGARLGEHEGPLRDALAQLRIAYVQVTEGDAPGASAE
;
A
#
# COMPACT_ATOMS: atom_id res chain seq x y z
N MET A 1 -25.84 9.85 40.63
CA MET A 1 -26.00 9.67 40.08
C MET A 1 -26.53 9.88 39.49
N SER A 2 -26.42 9.73 39.67
CA SER A 2 -26.76 9.69 38.88
C SER A 2 -27.11 10.19 38.25
N SER A 3 -27.09 10.17 38.29
CA SER A 3 -27.46 10.40 37.46
C SER A 3 -27.34 10.95 36.84
N LEU A 4 -26.96 10.94 37.07
CA LEU A 4 -26.84 11.24 36.34
C LEU A 4 -26.58 11.10 35.64
N TRP A 5 -26.69 10.95 36.15
CA TRP A 5 -26.41 10.52 35.28
C TRP A 5 -27.07 10.58 34.54
N THR A 6 -27.20 10.58 34.42
CA THR A 6 -27.83 10.50 33.53
C THR A 6 -28.35 10.85 32.82
N PRO A 7 -28.68 10.71 33.04
CA PRO A 7 -29.14 10.86 32.14
C PRO A 7 -29.60 11.55 31.30
N SER A 8 -29.43 11.50 31.43
CA SER A 8 -29.82 11.92 30.59
C SER A 8 -29.83 12.52 29.85
N GLY A 9 -29.58 12.47 30.23
CA GLY A 9 -29.58 12.70 29.45
C GLY A 9 -29.36 13.20 28.80
N GLU A 10 -29.16 12.93 28.84
CA GLU A 10 -29.13 13.11 28.18
C GLU A 10 -28.93 13.34 27.35
N HIS A 11 -29.03 13.65 27.67
CA HIS A 11 -29.01 13.64 26.79
C HIS A 11 -28.87 13.68 25.91
N GLU A 12 -28.90 13.65 26.01
CA GLU A 12 -28.94 13.44 25.07
C GLU A 12 -28.81 13.57 24.15
N PRO A 13 -28.92 13.76 24.44
CA PRO A 13 -28.81 13.71 23.41
C PRO A 13 -28.58 13.95 22.54
N GLU A 14 -28.29 13.83 22.59
CA GLU A 14 -28.13 13.76 21.79
C GLU A 14 -27.83 13.86 20.89
N PRO A 15 -27.90 13.95 21.09
CA PRO A 15 -27.65 13.94 20.10
C PRO A 15 -27.39 14.08 19.23
N GLU A 16 -27.25 13.93 19.29
CA GLU A 16 -27.15 13.83 18.46
C GLU A 16 -26.85 13.93 17.72
N GLU A 17 -26.75 14.05 17.89
CA GLU A 17 -26.65 14.00 17.10
C GLU A 17 -26.39 14.20 16.30
N ALA A 18 -26.39 14.33 16.53
CA ALA A 18 -26.28 14.38 15.65
C ALA A 18 -25.95 14.56 14.93
N SER A 19 -25.76 14.55 15.06
CA SER A 19 -25.53 14.50 14.25
C SER A 19 -25.12 14.46 13.58
N GLN A 20 -24.82 14.42 13.64
CA GLN A 20 -24.50 14.18 12.84
C GLN A 20 -24.44 14.45 12.08
N PRO A 21 -24.40 14.58 12.12
CA PRO A 21 -24.30 14.87 11.16
C PRO A 21 -24.33 15.39 10.41
N ALA A 22 -24.12 15.56 10.61
CA ALA A 22 -24.17 15.94 9.82
C ALA A 22 -24.10 16.24 9.16
N ALA A 23 -23.89 16.18 9.33
CA ALA A 23 -23.86 16.34 8.62
C ALA A 23 -24.09 16.33 8.11
N THR A 24 -24.07 16.17 8.50
CA THR A 24 -24.53 16.11 8.00
C THR A 24 -25.15 16.47 7.42
N GLY A 25 -25.26 16.03 8.08
CA GLY A 25 -26.42 16.27 7.24
C GLY A 25 -26.34 17.42 6.40
N GLY A 26 -25.78 18.16 6.75
CA GLY A 26 -25.71 19.29 5.93
C GLY A 26 -25.76 18.97 4.46
N PRO A 27 -25.34 19.86 3.66
CA PRO A 27 -25.51 19.72 2.22
C PRO A 27 -24.82 18.50 1.62
N GLY A 28 -24.04 17.80 2.41
CA GLY A 28 -23.34 16.67 1.85
C GLY A 28 -22.21 17.10 0.96
N PRO A 29 -21.65 16.18 0.17
CA PRO A 29 -20.52 16.52 -0.67
C PRO A 29 -20.90 17.52 -1.75
N ASP A 30 -19.94 18.34 -2.08
CA ASP A 30 -20.05 19.28 -3.18
C ASP A 30 -20.43 18.52 -4.46
N PRO A 31 -21.40 19.01 -5.23
CA PRO A 31 -21.72 18.33 -6.50
C PRO A 31 -20.55 18.18 -7.42
N GLU A 32 -19.65 19.12 -7.45
CA GLU A 32 -18.44 19.00 -8.28
C GLU A 32 -17.56 17.86 -7.80
N LEU A 33 -17.41 17.76 -6.48
CA LEU A 33 -16.62 16.68 -5.90
C LEU A 33 -17.25 15.33 -6.18
N ALA A 34 -18.58 15.26 -6.07
CA ALA A 34 -19.27 14.02 -6.37
C ALA A 34 -19.07 13.59 -7.81
N GLU A 35 -19.10 14.56 -8.73
CA GLU A 35 -18.87 14.29 -10.15
C GLU A 35 -17.45 13.79 -10.37
N GLU A 36 -16.47 14.43 -9.71
CA GLU A 36 -15.09 14.01 -9.84
C GLU A 36 -14.90 12.59 -9.33
N LEU A 37 -15.54 12.26 -8.21
CA LEU A 37 -15.45 10.93 -7.66
C LEU A 37 -16.07 9.89 -8.59
N ASP A 38 -17.20 10.24 -9.22
CA ASP A 38 -17.83 9.33 -10.16
C ASP A 38 -16.95 9.12 -11.38
N GLN A 39 -16.34 10.19 -11.89
CA GLN A 39 -15.42 10.07 -13.02
C GLN A 39 -14.23 9.20 -12.67
N LEU A 40 -13.69 9.36 -11.47
CA LEU A 40 -12.57 8.54 -11.01
C LEU A 40 -12.99 7.08 -10.94
N ARG A 41 -14.18 6.80 -10.41
CA ARG A 41 -14.68 5.44 -10.35
C ARG A 41 -14.82 4.83 -11.74
N GLU A 42 -15.33 5.61 -12.68
CA GLU A 42 -15.47 5.13 -14.04
C GLU A 42 -14.12 4.80 -14.66
N GLN A 43 -13.13 5.68 -14.43
CA GLN A 43 -11.79 5.44 -14.94
C GLN A 43 -11.18 4.18 -14.33
N LEU A 44 -11.36 4.00 -13.01
CA LEU A 44 -10.85 2.81 -12.36
C LEU A 44 -11.55 1.55 -12.86
N ALA A 45 -12.87 1.65 -13.06
CA ALA A 45 -13.61 0.49 -13.56
C ALA A 45 -13.23 0.13 -14.98
N ALA A 46 -12.79 1.12 -15.77
CA ALA A 46 -12.38 0.88 -17.14
C ALA A 46 -10.94 0.39 -17.24
N THR A 47 -10.15 0.55 -16.18
CA THR A 47 -8.76 0.16 -16.19
C THR A 47 -8.64 -1.32 -15.86
N PRO A 48 -7.93 -2.10 -16.67
CA PRO A 48 -7.72 -3.51 -16.32
C PRO A 48 -7.05 -3.64 -14.97
N VAL A 49 -7.55 -4.56 -14.15
CA VAL A 49 -7.00 -4.75 -12.82
C VAL A 49 -5.54 -5.20 -12.91
N ALA A 50 -5.19 -5.93 -13.97
CA ALA A 50 -3.81 -6.36 -14.15
C ALA A 50 -2.85 -5.17 -14.22
N ASP A 51 -3.27 -4.08 -14.85
CA ASP A 51 -2.44 -2.88 -14.93
C ASP A 51 -2.24 -2.27 -13.53
N ILE A 52 -3.31 -2.22 -12.76
CA ILE A 52 -3.24 -1.69 -11.40
C ILE A 52 -2.32 -2.54 -10.54
N LEU A 53 -2.48 -3.86 -10.65
CA LEU A 53 -1.64 -4.79 -9.88
C LEU A 53 -0.19 -4.69 -10.29
N ALA A 54 0.07 -4.50 -11.58
CA ALA A 54 1.44 -4.31 -12.04
C ALA A 54 2.06 -3.06 -11.41
N ASN A 55 1.29 -1.99 -11.32
CA ASN A 55 1.77 -0.78 -10.66
C ASN A 55 2.07 -1.01 -9.20
N HIS A 56 1.25 -1.80 -8.53
CA HIS A 56 1.52 -2.14 -7.13
C HIS A 56 2.81 -2.95 -7.01
N ALA A 57 3.04 -3.87 -7.93
CA ALA A 57 4.25 -4.65 -7.92
C ALA A 57 5.48 -3.77 -8.12
N VAL A 58 5.39 -2.79 -9.03
CA VAL A 58 6.48 -1.84 -9.23
C VAL A 58 6.73 -1.04 -7.96
N GLY A 59 5.66 -0.63 -7.27
CA GLY A 59 5.81 0.07 -6.00
C GLY A 59 6.52 -0.77 -4.96
N LEU A 60 6.20 -2.06 -4.89
CA LEU A 60 6.89 -2.96 -3.97
C LEU A 60 8.36 -3.12 -4.36
N TRP A 61 8.64 -3.20 -5.66
CA TRP A 61 10.00 -3.26 -6.15
C TRP A 61 10.78 -2.03 -5.69
N GLN A 62 10.18 -0.85 -5.83
CA GLN A 62 10.83 0.38 -5.41
C GLN A 62 11.10 0.41 -3.91
N LEU A 63 10.13 -0.07 -3.12
CA LEU A 63 10.32 -0.15 -1.68
C LEU A 63 11.46 -1.08 -1.31
N ALA A 64 11.56 -2.21 -1.99
CA ALA A 64 12.64 -3.14 -1.73
C ALA A 64 13.99 -2.50 -2.04
N ILE A 65 14.07 -1.79 -3.16
CA ILE A 65 15.33 -1.13 -3.54
C ILE A 65 15.71 -0.07 -2.51
N VAL A 66 14.73 0.71 -2.04
CA VAL A 66 15.00 1.75 -1.05
C VAL A 66 15.62 1.14 0.20
N HIS A 67 15.15 -0.03 0.61
CA HIS A 67 15.66 -0.66 1.82
C HIS A 67 16.92 -1.47 1.59
N LEU A 68 17.23 -1.81 0.34
CA LEU A 68 18.46 -2.52 0.03
C LEU A 68 19.66 -1.60 -0.17
N VAL A 69 19.42 -0.44 -0.76
CA VAL A 69 20.50 0.47 -1.11
C VAL A 69 20.84 1.32 0.11
N PRO A 70 22.04 1.17 0.64
CA PRO A 70 22.43 1.98 1.78
C PRO A 70 22.68 3.42 1.35
N GLU A 71 22.22 4.34 2.18
CA GLU A 71 22.53 5.74 1.97
C GLU A 71 23.44 6.22 3.09
N ALA A 72 23.96 7.41 2.90
CA ALA A 72 25.01 7.89 3.78
C ALA A 72 24.63 7.78 5.26
N GLN A 73 23.35 7.94 5.55
CA GLN A 73 22.91 7.98 6.94
C GLN A 73 21.94 6.86 7.29
N THR A 74 21.65 5.99 6.34
CA THR A 74 20.64 4.96 6.53
C THR A 74 21.21 3.62 6.12
N PRO A 75 21.44 2.72 7.08
CA PRO A 75 21.91 1.39 6.71
C PRO A 75 20.81 0.59 6.01
N PRO A 76 21.19 -0.45 5.28
CA PRO A 76 20.18 -1.29 4.65
C PRO A 76 19.28 -1.93 5.70
N ARG A 77 18.02 -2.05 5.36
CA ARG A 77 17.05 -2.70 6.23
C ARG A 77 16.59 -3.97 5.55
N LEU A 78 17.34 -5.02 5.79
CA LEU A 78 17.16 -6.27 5.05
C LEU A 78 15.83 -6.94 5.38
N ASP A 79 15.36 -6.79 6.62
CA ASP A 79 14.06 -7.34 6.99
C ASP A 79 12.92 -6.67 6.23
N GLU A 80 12.99 -5.35 6.08
CA GLU A 80 11.98 -4.62 5.34
C GLU A 80 12.07 -4.91 3.85
N ALA A 81 13.29 -5.01 3.33
CA ALA A 81 13.48 -5.37 1.93
C ALA A 81 12.92 -6.76 1.65
N GLN A 82 13.19 -7.71 2.55
CA GLN A 82 12.69 -9.07 2.38
C GLN A 82 11.16 -9.09 2.34
N LEU A 83 10.53 -8.31 3.22
CA LEU A 83 9.08 -8.26 3.24
C LEU A 83 8.52 -7.72 1.92
N ALA A 84 9.13 -6.66 1.38
CA ALA A 84 8.70 -6.10 0.11
C ALA A 84 8.91 -7.10 -1.03
N ILE A 85 10.04 -7.80 -1.02
CA ILE A 85 10.32 -8.82 -2.04
C ILE A 85 9.29 -9.94 -1.96
N ASP A 86 9.00 -10.40 -0.75
CA ASP A 86 8.04 -11.49 -0.57
C ASP A 86 6.65 -11.06 -1.02
N ALA A 87 6.27 -9.82 -0.75
CA ALA A 87 4.98 -9.32 -1.20
C ALA A 87 4.91 -9.25 -2.71
N MET A 88 5.98 -8.76 -3.35
CA MET A 88 6.02 -8.73 -4.80
C MET A 88 5.97 -10.14 -5.38
N ALA A 89 6.71 -11.06 -4.77
CA ALA A 89 6.71 -12.45 -5.21
C ALA A 89 5.33 -13.07 -5.10
N ALA A 90 4.65 -12.82 -3.98
CA ALA A 90 3.31 -13.36 -3.80
C ALA A 90 2.37 -12.87 -4.88
N LEU A 91 2.51 -11.61 -5.25
CA LEU A 91 1.66 -11.02 -6.26
C LEU A 91 2.00 -11.58 -7.65
N VAL A 92 3.26 -11.56 -8.02
CA VAL A 92 3.70 -11.95 -9.35
C VAL A 92 3.54 -13.46 -9.56
N GLU A 93 4.00 -14.25 -8.61
CA GLU A 93 3.95 -15.71 -8.75
C GLU A 93 2.55 -16.24 -8.52
N GLY A 94 1.80 -15.60 -7.62
CA GLY A 94 0.45 -16.04 -7.36
C GLY A 94 -0.50 -15.77 -8.51
N LEU A 95 -0.31 -14.67 -9.22
CA LEU A 95 -1.19 -14.33 -10.33
C LEU A 95 -0.69 -14.89 -11.66
N GLY A 96 0.62 -14.96 -11.84
CA GLY A 96 1.20 -15.57 -13.04
C GLY A 96 0.62 -15.01 -14.32
N ALA A 97 0.12 -15.89 -15.18
CA ALA A 97 -0.38 -15.51 -16.49
C ALA A 97 -1.54 -14.51 -16.42
N ARG A 98 -2.21 -14.41 -15.28
CA ARG A 98 -3.30 -13.46 -15.14
C ARG A 98 -2.84 -12.03 -15.20
N LEU A 99 -1.54 -11.78 -15.02
CA LEU A 99 -0.96 -10.45 -15.19
C LEU A 99 -0.81 -10.05 -16.65
N GLY A 100 -1.04 -11.00 -17.58
CA GLY A 100 -0.97 -10.71 -18.99
C GLY A 100 0.43 -10.32 -19.42
N GLU A 101 0.52 -9.25 -20.17
CA GLU A 101 1.81 -8.80 -20.70
C GLU A 101 2.76 -8.32 -19.61
N HIS A 102 2.26 -8.06 -18.42
CA HIS A 102 3.11 -7.59 -17.32
C HIS A 102 3.88 -8.72 -16.66
N GLU A 103 3.48 -9.96 -16.89
CA GLU A 103 4.09 -11.09 -16.18
C GLU A 103 5.59 -11.20 -16.43
N GLY A 104 5.99 -11.15 -17.70
CA GLY A 104 7.39 -11.31 -18.06
C GLY A 104 8.30 -10.27 -17.42
N PRO A 105 8.03 -8.99 -17.66
CA PRO A 105 8.87 -7.95 -17.07
C PRO A 105 8.88 -7.97 -15.55
N LEU A 106 7.75 -8.28 -14.92
CA LEU A 106 7.72 -8.32 -13.47
C LEU A 106 8.48 -9.50 -12.90
N ARG A 107 8.44 -10.65 -13.59
CA ARG A 107 9.26 -11.80 -13.18
C ARG A 107 10.74 -11.48 -13.29
N ASP A 108 11.12 -10.80 -14.36
CA ASP A 108 12.52 -10.41 -14.55
C ASP A 108 12.96 -9.44 -13.45
N ALA A 109 12.11 -8.47 -13.14
CA ALA A 109 12.42 -7.50 -12.09
C ALA A 109 12.54 -8.20 -10.73
N LEU A 110 11.65 -9.15 -10.46
CA LEU A 110 11.70 -9.89 -9.20
C LEU A 110 12.98 -10.71 -9.10
N ALA A 111 13.38 -11.35 -10.21
CA ALA A 111 14.62 -12.14 -10.21
C ALA A 111 15.82 -11.26 -9.93
N GLN A 112 15.89 -10.10 -10.57
CA GLN A 112 16.99 -9.17 -10.33
C GLN A 112 16.99 -8.65 -8.91
N LEU A 113 15.81 -8.42 -8.37
CA LEU A 113 15.67 -7.95 -6.99
C LEU A 113 16.20 -8.99 -6.01
N ARG A 114 15.90 -10.25 -6.27
CA ARG A 114 16.41 -11.34 -5.44
C ARG A 114 17.91 -11.45 -5.50
N ILE A 115 18.48 -11.25 -6.70
CA ILE A 115 19.92 -11.24 -6.85
C ILE A 115 20.53 -10.08 -6.07
N ALA A 116 19.92 -8.90 -6.18
CA ALA A 116 20.40 -7.74 -5.44
C ALA A 116 20.37 -7.98 -3.93
N TYR A 117 19.29 -8.60 -3.46
CA TYR A 117 19.19 -8.92 -2.04
C TYR A 117 20.33 -9.83 -1.58
N VAL A 118 20.59 -10.88 -2.37
CA VAL A 118 21.66 -11.81 -2.04
C VAL A 118 23.01 -11.10 -2.04
N GLN A 119 23.24 -10.23 -3.02
CA GLN A 119 24.50 -9.49 -3.08
C GLN A 119 24.71 -8.60 -1.88
N VAL A 120 23.64 -7.94 -1.43
CA VAL A 120 23.74 -7.08 -0.26
C VAL A 120 24.01 -7.91 1.00
N THR A 121 23.30 -9.03 1.15
CA THR A 121 23.51 -9.88 2.32
C THR A 121 24.89 -10.49 2.31
N GLU A 122 25.40 -10.88 1.14
CA GLU A 122 26.75 -11.42 1.05
C GLU A 122 27.78 -10.35 1.31
N GLY A 123 27.53 -9.12 0.82
CA GLY A 123 28.44 -8.03 1.08
C GLY A 123 28.54 -7.69 2.55
N ASP A 124 27.48 -7.90 3.31
CA ASP A 124 27.47 -7.70 4.75
C ASP A 124 28.14 -8.83 5.51
N ALA A 125 28.28 -9.99 4.88
CA ALA A 125 28.88 -11.14 5.54
C ALA A 125 30.39 -10.93 5.70
N PRO A 126 30.94 -11.11 6.90
CA PRO A 126 32.38 -10.88 7.09
C PRO A 126 33.26 -11.69 6.17
N GLY A 127 32.87 -12.94 5.91
CA GLY A 127 33.68 -13.79 5.04
C GLY A 127 33.70 -13.29 3.62
N ALA A 128 32.55 -12.84 3.11
CA ALA A 128 32.48 -12.36 1.75
C ALA A 128 33.28 -11.10 1.54
N SER A 129 33.25 -10.20 2.51
CA SER A 129 33.94 -8.94 2.35
C SER A 129 35.45 -9.10 2.50
N ALA A 130 35.90 -10.19 3.04
CA ALA A 130 37.33 -10.43 3.18
C ALA A 130 37.96 -10.86 1.85
N GLU A 131 37.12 -11.23 0.93
CA GLU A 131 37.62 -11.61 -0.38
C GLU A 131 37.98 -10.40 -1.19
#